data_4caa5acc28e424b80fd9195fe39153af
#
_entry.id   4caa5acc28e424b80fd9195fe39153af
#
_cell.length_a   1.000
_cell.length_b   1.000
_cell.length_c   1.000
_cell.angle_alpha   90.00
_cell.angle_beta   90.00
_cell.angle_gamma   90.00
#
_symmetry.space_group_name_H-M   'P 1'
#
loop_
_entity.id
_entity.type
_entity.pdbx_description
1 polymer ?
#
loop_
_entity_poly.entity_id
_entity_poly.type
_entity_poly.pdbx_seq_one_letter_code
_entity_poly.pdbx_strand_id
1 'polypeptide(L)'
;VAMTVQNFEDMGIKTNLNISQFQINENLERSLEKVGPYESVSFSGHNVSFVMLMMKRAMDIAGGLVGMLITAIAVIIVGPLVKLESPGPLFFSQKRVGKNGRIFKIYKIRSMYQDAEERKKELMAQNEMDGLMFKMKDDPRITKVGKFIRKTSIDELPQFWNVLKGDMSLVGTRPPTVDEFEQYSAYHKKRLCQKPGLTGVWQVSGRSTITDFEEIVQMDVDYIDHWSIWRDIGILFKTVWLVVCGDDGAQ
;
A
#
# COMPACT_ATOMS: atom_id res chain seq x y z
N VAL A 1 7.35 43.56 -2.90
CA VAL A 1 7.57 42.82 -1.64
C VAL A 1 9.06 42.47 -1.49
N ALA A 2 9.72 41.78 -2.43
CA ALA A 2 11.14 41.40 -2.31
C ALA A 2 12.07 42.60 -2.08
N MET A 3 11.92 43.66 -2.89
CA MET A 3 12.70 44.90 -2.78
C MET A 3 12.48 45.63 -1.44
N THR A 4 11.28 45.51 -0.89
CA THR A 4 10.95 46.12 0.41
C THR A 4 11.57 45.36 1.58
N VAL A 5 11.59 44.01 1.50
CA VAL A 5 12.22 43.14 2.50
C VAL A 5 13.72 43.38 2.54
N GLN A 6 14.37 43.46 1.39
CA GLN A 6 15.81 43.72 1.27
C GLN A 6 16.20 45.05 1.86
N ASN A 7 15.44 46.13 1.60
CA ASN A 7 15.69 47.43 2.16
C ASN A 7 15.56 47.46 3.72
N PHE A 8 14.68 46.63 4.29
CA PHE A 8 14.57 46.51 5.75
C PHE A 8 15.71 45.65 6.33
N GLU A 9 16.16 44.61 5.65
CA GLU A 9 17.33 43.81 6.05
C GLU A 9 18.59 44.69 6.04
N ASP A 10 18.80 45.49 5.01
CA ASP A 10 19.95 46.39 4.89
C ASP A 10 19.96 47.42 6.03
N MET A 11 18.80 47.75 6.58
CA MET A 11 18.65 48.62 7.76
C MET A 11 18.73 47.87 9.11
N GLY A 12 18.96 46.54 9.08
CA GLY A 12 19.00 45.71 10.29
C GLY A 12 17.64 45.47 10.93
N ILE A 13 16.53 45.67 10.20
CA ILE A 13 15.16 45.55 10.70
C ILE A 13 14.64 44.16 10.41
N LYS A 14 14.22 43.41 11.46
CA LYS A 14 13.61 42.11 11.33
C LYS A 14 12.23 42.25 10.65
N THR A 15 12.08 41.64 9.48
CA THR A 15 10.85 41.63 8.71
C THR A 15 10.07 40.34 8.95
N ASN A 16 8.77 40.46 9.23
CA ASN A 16 7.85 39.35 9.36
C ASN A 16 6.82 39.36 8.23
N LEU A 17 6.75 38.31 7.43
CA LEU A 17 5.73 38.14 6.41
C LEU A 17 4.52 37.41 6.99
N ASN A 18 3.36 38.03 6.96
CA ASN A 18 2.12 37.40 7.39
C ASN A 18 1.56 36.55 6.25
N ILE A 19 1.58 35.24 6.44
CA ILE A 19 1.07 34.21 5.49
C ILE A 19 -0.30 33.66 5.88
N SER A 20 -0.94 34.21 6.93
CA SER A 20 -2.26 33.71 7.42
C SER A 20 -3.38 33.85 6.40
N GLN A 21 -3.23 34.73 5.40
CA GLN A 21 -4.20 34.91 4.31
C GLN A 21 -4.38 33.65 3.44
N PHE A 22 -3.43 32.73 3.47
CA PHE A 22 -3.51 31.48 2.67
C PHE A 22 -4.32 30.38 3.35
N GLN A 23 -4.94 30.60 4.52
CA GLN A 23 -5.71 29.61 5.29
C GLN A 23 -4.99 28.25 5.41
N ILE A 24 -3.70 28.30 5.71
CA ILE A 24 -2.86 27.11 5.80
C ILE A 24 -3.17 26.38 7.10
N ASN A 25 -3.39 25.07 7.01
CA ASN A 25 -3.64 24.21 8.17
C ASN A 25 -2.46 24.35 9.16
N GLU A 26 -2.75 24.64 10.42
CA GLU A 26 -1.74 24.88 11.48
C GLU A 26 -0.90 23.62 11.79
N ASN A 27 -1.42 22.43 11.47
CA ASN A 27 -0.74 21.15 11.69
C ASN A 27 0.31 20.80 10.61
N LEU A 28 0.50 21.65 9.61
CA LEU A 28 1.52 21.43 8.59
C LEU A 28 2.87 22.01 9.04
N GLU A 29 3.91 21.20 8.95
CA GLU A 29 5.28 21.68 9.11
C GLU A 29 5.65 22.63 7.97
N ARG A 30 6.34 23.71 8.34
CA ARG A 30 6.75 24.75 7.41
C ARG A 30 8.27 24.70 7.27
N SER A 31 8.75 24.52 6.06
CA SER A 31 10.19 24.57 5.76
C SER A 31 10.45 25.57 4.63
N LEU A 32 11.59 26.28 4.75
CA LEU A 32 12.11 27.08 3.65
C LEU A 32 12.95 26.16 2.76
N GLU A 33 12.55 26.05 1.49
CA GLU A 33 13.23 25.19 0.52
C GLU A 33 13.55 25.99 -0.74
N LYS A 34 14.65 25.61 -1.39
CA LYS A 34 15.03 26.18 -2.67
C LYS A 34 14.56 25.25 -3.81
N VAL A 35 13.59 25.73 -4.59
CA VAL A 35 13.04 25.00 -5.75
C VAL A 35 13.57 25.68 -7.02
N GLY A 36 14.64 25.12 -7.59
CA GLY A 36 15.35 25.74 -8.70
C GLY A 36 15.94 27.10 -8.30
N PRO A 37 15.63 28.20 -9.01
CA PRO A 37 16.09 29.54 -8.69
C PRO A 37 15.24 30.24 -7.60
N TYR A 38 14.13 29.62 -7.15
CA TYR A 38 13.16 30.25 -6.25
C TYR A 38 13.31 29.73 -4.83
N GLU A 39 13.28 30.64 -3.86
CA GLU A 39 13.08 30.34 -2.46
C GLU A 39 11.58 30.20 -2.20
N SER A 40 11.18 29.05 -1.63
CA SER A 40 9.79 28.68 -1.45
C SER A 40 9.52 28.26 -0.01
N VAL A 41 8.35 28.57 0.50
CA VAL A 41 7.86 28.00 1.76
C VAL A 41 7.11 26.71 1.41
N SER A 42 7.66 25.58 1.83
CA SER A 42 7.04 24.26 1.65
C SER A 42 6.18 23.92 2.86
N PHE A 43 5.01 23.36 2.61
CA PHE A 43 4.10 22.85 3.63
C PHE A 43 4.00 21.34 3.49
N SER A 44 4.40 20.59 4.52
CA SER A 44 4.34 19.14 4.53
C SER A 44 3.67 18.63 5.80
N GLY A 45 2.90 17.55 5.67
CA GLY A 45 2.23 16.93 6.80
C GLY A 45 3.18 16.13 7.71
N HIS A 46 4.35 15.72 7.23
CA HIS A 46 5.33 14.96 8.01
C HIS A 46 6.70 14.93 7.31
N ASN A 47 7.74 15.39 8.02
CA ASN A 47 9.11 15.29 7.54
C ASN A 47 9.75 13.98 8.03
N VAL A 48 9.78 12.98 7.16
CA VAL A 48 10.47 11.72 7.44
C VAL A 48 11.95 11.86 7.14
N SER A 49 12.81 11.56 8.12
CA SER A 49 14.25 11.58 7.94
C SER A 49 14.68 10.69 6.77
N PHE A 50 15.57 11.21 5.92
CA PHE A 50 16.15 10.47 4.79
C PHE A 50 16.79 9.15 5.24
N VAL A 51 17.45 9.14 6.41
CA VAL A 51 18.05 7.93 6.99
C VAL A 51 16.99 6.86 7.26
N MET A 52 15.83 7.24 7.82
CA MET A 52 14.74 6.29 8.06
C MET A 52 14.16 5.72 6.76
N LEU A 53 14.07 6.53 5.71
CA LEU A 53 13.65 6.04 4.38
C LEU A 53 14.66 5.07 3.77
N MET A 54 15.97 5.33 3.96
CA MET A 54 17.02 4.39 3.56
C MET A 54 16.95 3.09 4.34
N MET A 55 16.76 3.14 5.66
CA MET A 55 16.59 1.95 6.50
C MET A 55 15.35 1.13 6.06
N LYS A 56 14.22 1.81 5.80
CA LYS A 56 13.03 1.16 5.25
C LYS A 56 13.33 0.45 3.93
N ARG A 57 14.05 1.11 3.02
CA ARG A 57 14.43 0.51 1.73
C ARG A 57 15.38 -0.68 1.90
N ALA A 58 16.35 -0.60 2.81
CA ALA A 58 17.25 -1.71 3.12
C ALA A 58 16.47 -2.92 3.66
N MET A 59 15.52 -2.68 4.57
CA MET A 59 14.60 -3.71 5.08
C MET A 59 13.75 -4.32 3.95
N ASP A 60 13.21 -3.51 3.05
CA ASP A 60 12.45 -3.96 1.88
C ASP A 60 13.28 -4.87 0.97
N ILE A 61 14.54 -4.52 0.71
CA ILE A 61 15.46 -5.31 -0.12
C ILE A 61 15.79 -6.64 0.58
N ALA A 62 16.18 -6.59 1.85
CA ALA A 62 16.53 -7.80 2.61
C ALA A 62 15.35 -8.78 2.69
N GLY A 63 14.18 -8.29 3.11
CA GLY A 63 12.98 -9.13 3.17
C GLY A 63 12.47 -9.55 1.80
N GLY A 64 12.62 -8.69 0.78
CA GLY A 64 12.30 -9.03 -0.60
C GLY A 64 13.14 -10.18 -1.15
N LEU A 65 14.46 -10.22 -0.86
CA LEU A 65 15.35 -11.32 -1.27
C LEU A 65 14.96 -12.63 -0.58
N VAL A 66 14.72 -12.60 0.72
CA VAL A 66 14.25 -13.78 1.47
C VAL A 66 12.89 -14.24 0.94
N GLY A 67 11.95 -13.32 0.73
CA GLY A 67 10.63 -13.63 0.19
C GLY A 67 10.68 -14.20 -1.23
N MET A 68 11.59 -13.74 -2.08
CA MET A 68 11.78 -14.34 -3.42
C MET A 68 12.31 -15.75 -3.37
N LEU A 69 13.22 -16.07 -2.43
CA LEU A 69 13.67 -17.45 -2.22
C LEU A 69 12.50 -18.35 -1.81
N ILE A 70 11.68 -17.91 -0.85
CA ILE A 70 10.46 -18.61 -0.43
C ILE A 70 9.50 -18.77 -1.61
N THR A 71 9.33 -17.71 -2.43
CA THR A 71 8.49 -17.75 -3.64
C THR A 71 8.96 -18.83 -4.61
N ALA A 72 10.26 -18.94 -4.84
CA ALA A 72 10.81 -19.94 -5.75
C ALA A 72 10.49 -21.38 -5.26
N ILE A 73 10.68 -21.65 -3.97
CA ILE A 73 10.33 -22.95 -3.36
C ILE A 73 8.83 -23.22 -3.49
N ALA A 74 7.98 -22.23 -3.15
CA ALA A 74 6.52 -22.36 -3.24
C ALA A 74 6.07 -22.66 -4.69
N VAL A 75 6.65 -21.97 -5.67
CA VAL A 75 6.35 -22.18 -7.10
C VAL A 75 6.71 -23.59 -7.56
N ILE A 76 7.82 -24.16 -7.10
CA ILE A 76 8.22 -25.54 -7.44
C ILE A 76 7.19 -26.54 -6.88
N ILE A 77 6.69 -26.33 -5.67
CA ILE A 77 5.75 -27.25 -5.00
C ILE A 77 4.33 -27.05 -5.53
N VAL A 78 3.83 -25.81 -5.54
CA VAL A 78 2.42 -25.50 -5.82
C VAL A 78 2.16 -25.32 -7.32
N GLY A 79 3.16 -24.91 -8.10
CA GLY A 79 3.01 -24.64 -9.52
C GLY A 79 2.44 -25.80 -10.35
N PRO A 80 2.96 -27.04 -10.20
CA PRO A 80 2.39 -28.21 -10.86
C PRO A 80 0.92 -28.45 -10.49
N LEU A 81 0.55 -28.30 -9.21
CA LEU A 81 -0.82 -28.51 -8.74
C LEU A 81 -1.80 -27.50 -9.35
N VAL A 82 -1.40 -26.21 -9.41
CA VAL A 82 -2.21 -25.16 -10.05
C VAL A 82 -2.42 -25.44 -11.54
N LYS A 83 -1.38 -25.91 -12.25
CA LYS A 83 -1.48 -26.21 -13.68
C LYS A 83 -2.31 -27.45 -13.99
N LEU A 84 -2.24 -28.48 -13.11
CA LEU A 84 -3.04 -29.71 -13.25
C LEU A 84 -4.53 -29.44 -13.02
N GLU A 85 -4.88 -28.59 -12.04
CA GLU A 85 -6.28 -28.29 -11.74
C GLU A 85 -6.93 -27.37 -12.77
N SER A 86 -6.18 -26.37 -13.26
CA SER A 86 -6.69 -25.40 -14.23
C SER A 86 -5.63 -25.09 -15.28
N PRO A 87 -5.86 -25.43 -16.57
CA PRO A 87 -4.91 -25.11 -17.64
C PRO A 87 -4.73 -23.59 -17.77
N GLY A 88 -3.50 -23.15 -18.17
CA GLY A 88 -3.18 -21.74 -18.40
C GLY A 88 -1.93 -21.25 -17.65
N PRO A 89 -1.69 -19.91 -17.62
CA PRO A 89 -0.50 -19.33 -17.01
C PRO A 89 -0.49 -19.51 -15.50
N LEU A 90 0.68 -19.80 -14.93
CA LEU A 90 0.85 -19.99 -13.48
C LEU A 90 0.70 -18.66 -12.72
N PHE A 91 1.21 -17.57 -13.30
CA PHE A 91 1.15 -16.26 -12.68
C PHE A 91 0.00 -15.45 -13.26
N PHE A 92 -0.68 -14.77 -12.37
CA PHE A 92 -1.67 -13.74 -12.67
C PHE A 92 -1.09 -12.37 -12.40
N SER A 93 -1.40 -11.39 -13.23
CA SER A 93 -1.02 -10.00 -12.98
C SER A 93 -2.22 -9.07 -13.12
N GLN A 94 -2.29 -8.08 -12.22
CA GLN A 94 -3.37 -7.09 -12.22
C GLN A 94 -2.77 -5.69 -12.07
N LYS A 95 -3.34 -4.71 -12.78
CA LYS A 95 -2.99 -3.30 -12.61
C LYS A 95 -3.49 -2.80 -11.26
N ARG A 96 -2.63 -2.12 -10.53
CA ARG A 96 -2.91 -1.47 -9.25
C ARG A 96 -2.34 -0.07 -9.24
N VAL A 97 -2.89 0.77 -8.36
CA VAL A 97 -2.41 2.13 -8.18
C VAL A 97 -1.49 2.17 -6.96
N GLY A 98 -0.29 2.68 -7.16
CA GLY A 98 0.75 2.83 -6.15
C GLY A 98 0.97 4.27 -5.74
N LYS A 99 2.16 4.53 -5.19
CA LYS A 99 2.56 5.86 -4.70
C LYS A 99 2.32 6.94 -5.74
N ASN A 100 1.69 8.04 -5.32
CA ASN A 100 1.38 9.22 -6.13
C ASN A 100 0.54 8.90 -7.38
N GLY A 101 -0.33 7.88 -7.31
CA GLY A 101 -1.22 7.52 -8.41
C GLY A 101 -0.55 6.74 -9.56
N ARG A 102 0.71 6.31 -9.43
CA ARG A 102 1.42 5.55 -10.47
C ARG A 102 0.84 4.15 -10.60
N ILE A 103 0.46 3.78 -11.82
CA ILE A 103 -0.05 2.44 -12.10
C ILE A 103 1.13 1.47 -12.25
N PHE A 104 1.04 0.31 -11.58
CA PHE A 104 1.98 -0.79 -11.69
C PHE A 104 1.24 -2.13 -11.78
N LYS A 105 1.94 -3.21 -12.08
CA LYS A 105 1.38 -4.56 -12.09
C LYS A 105 1.80 -5.32 -10.84
N ILE A 106 0.84 -5.80 -10.05
CA ILE A 106 1.13 -6.80 -9.03
C ILE A 106 1.16 -8.19 -9.65
N TYR A 107 1.92 -9.09 -9.05
CA TYR A 107 2.02 -10.49 -9.45
C TYR A 107 1.50 -11.40 -8.35
N LYS A 108 0.72 -12.41 -8.73
CA LYS A 108 0.20 -13.45 -7.83
C LYS A 108 0.32 -14.82 -8.48
N ILE A 109 0.35 -15.90 -7.69
CA ILE A 109 0.08 -17.24 -8.21
C ILE A 109 -1.41 -17.32 -8.49
N ARG A 110 -1.78 -17.88 -9.64
CA ARG A 110 -3.18 -18.00 -10.04
C ARG A 110 -3.93 -18.93 -9.08
N SER A 111 -4.96 -18.40 -8.43
CA SER A 111 -5.85 -19.09 -7.48
C SER A 111 -7.28 -19.22 -7.98
N MET A 112 -7.57 -18.68 -9.15
CA MET A 112 -8.92 -18.65 -9.75
C MET A 112 -8.89 -19.24 -11.15
N TYR A 113 -10.08 -19.64 -11.65
CA TYR A 113 -10.29 -20.04 -13.05
C TYR A 113 -10.00 -18.88 -14.00
N GLN A 114 -9.78 -19.19 -15.29
CA GLN A 114 -9.40 -18.15 -16.29
C GLN A 114 -10.51 -17.12 -16.57
N ASP A 115 -11.77 -17.52 -16.47
CA ASP A 115 -12.96 -16.72 -16.67
C ASP A 115 -13.39 -15.89 -15.44
N ALA A 116 -12.54 -15.86 -14.40
CA ALA A 116 -12.87 -15.23 -13.11
C ALA A 116 -13.20 -13.74 -13.19
N GLU A 117 -12.53 -12.98 -14.06
CA GLU A 117 -12.80 -11.54 -14.23
C GLU A 117 -14.14 -11.30 -14.93
N GLU A 118 -14.52 -12.12 -15.89
CA GLU A 118 -15.82 -12.03 -16.56
C GLU A 118 -16.97 -12.32 -15.59
N ARG A 119 -16.81 -13.39 -14.79
CA ARG A 119 -17.77 -13.79 -13.75
C ARG A 119 -17.88 -12.81 -12.59
N LYS A 120 -16.86 -11.98 -12.37
CA LYS A 120 -16.90 -10.96 -11.30
C LYS A 120 -18.08 -10.03 -11.42
N LYS A 121 -18.43 -9.61 -12.64
CA LYS A 121 -19.54 -8.69 -12.89
C LYS A 121 -20.90 -9.26 -12.44
N GLU A 122 -21.08 -10.56 -12.62
CA GLU A 122 -22.32 -11.27 -12.23
C GLU A 122 -22.42 -11.43 -10.69
N LEU A 123 -21.26 -11.50 -10.02
CA LEU A 123 -21.16 -11.71 -8.58
C LEU A 123 -21.13 -10.42 -7.76
N MET A 124 -21.12 -9.24 -8.40
CA MET A 124 -21.06 -7.95 -7.69
C MET A 124 -22.23 -7.74 -6.71
N ALA A 125 -23.40 -8.31 -7.01
CA ALA A 125 -24.58 -8.25 -6.12
C ALA A 125 -24.41 -9.04 -4.81
N GLN A 126 -23.40 -9.92 -4.73
CA GLN A 126 -23.08 -10.76 -3.56
C GLN A 126 -21.85 -10.24 -2.79
N ASN A 127 -21.49 -8.97 -3.00
CA ASN A 127 -20.37 -8.36 -2.28
C ASN A 127 -20.68 -8.26 -0.78
N GLU A 128 -19.75 -8.72 0.08
CA GLU A 128 -19.85 -8.69 1.54
C GLU A 128 -19.19 -7.45 2.17
N MET A 129 -18.60 -6.59 1.34
CA MET A 129 -17.96 -5.35 1.82
C MET A 129 -18.86 -4.14 1.55
N ASP A 130 -18.90 -3.26 2.53
CA ASP A 130 -19.49 -1.94 2.34
C ASP A 130 -18.47 -1.03 1.63
N GLY A 131 -18.83 -0.52 0.46
CA GLY A 131 -18.01 0.43 -0.30
C GLY A 131 -17.28 -0.16 -1.50
N LEU A 132 -16.05 0.31 -1.77
CA LEU A 132 -15.38 0.14 -3.05
C LEU A 132 -14.66 -1.20 -3.25
N MET A 133 -14.46 -1.97 -2.18
CA MET A 133 -13.77 -3.27 -2.25
C MET A 133 -14.75 -4.41 -2.52
N PHE A 134 -14.29 -5.41 -3.27
CA PHE A 134 -15.05 -6.66 -3.49
C PHE A 134 -14.48 -7.79 -2.63
N LYS A 135 -15.34 -8.41 -1.82
CA LYS A 135 -15.06 -9.61 -1.04
C LYS A 135 -16.28 -10.52 -1.02
N MET A 136 -16.06 -11.81 -1.13
CA MET A 136 -17.08 -12.85 -1.06
C MET A 136 -16.48 -14.08 -0.38
N LYS A 137 -17.14 -14.60 0.65
CA LYS A 137 -16.64 -15.70 1.50
C LYS A 137 -16.48 -17.01 0.70
N ASP A 138 -17.49 -17.40 -0.05
CA ASP A 138 -17.49 -18.61 -0.89
C ASP A 138 -17.46 -18.26 -2.37
N ASP A 139 -16.36 -17.66 -2.82
CA ASP A 139 -16.20 -17.24 -4.21
C ASP A 139 -16.05 -18.45 -5.15
N PRO A 140 -17.04 -18.73 -6.03
CA PRO A 140 -17.04 -19.90 -6.91
C PRO A 140 -15.97 -19.84 -8.01
N ARG A 141 -15.29 -18.70 -8.14
CA ARG A 141 -14.18 -18.54 -9.10
C ARG A 141 -12.88 -19.13 -8.60
N ILE A 142 -12.79 -19.47 -7.31
CA ILE A 142 -11.58 -19.98 -6.68
C ILE A 142 -11.48 -21.49 -6.89
N THR A 143 -10.32 -21.98 -7.38
CA THR A 143 -10.05 -23.42 -7.54
C THR A 143 -9.84 -24.08 -6.18
N LYS A 144 -9.84 -25.43 -6.10
CA LYS A 144 -9.59 -26.15 -4.83
C LYS A 144 -8.17 -25.90 -4.31
N VAL A 145 -7.17 -25.99 -5.17
CA VAL A 145 -5.79 -25.59 -4.84
C VAL A 145 -5.73 -24.10 -4.52
N GLY A 146 -6.52 -23.28 -5.25
CA GLY A 146 -6.67 -21.85 -5.01
C GLY A 146 -7.14 -21.51 -3.59
N LYS A 147 -8.11 -22.26 -3.05
CA LYS A 147 -8.57 -22.09 -1.65
C LYS A 147 -7.42 -22.30 -0.66
N PHE A 148 -6.61 -23.34 -0.86
CA PHE A 148 -5.45 -23.61 0.00
C PHE A 148 -4.39 -22.50 -0.08
N ILE A 149 -3.97 -22.12 -1.29
CA ILE A 149 -2.90 -21.12 -1.44
C ILE A 149 -3.33 -19.72 -0.99
N ARG A 150 -4.62 -19.38 -1.07
CA ARG A 150 -5.18 -18.14 -0.51
C ARG A 150 -5.23 -18.17 1.00
N LYS A 151 -5.68 -19.28 1.60
CA LYS A 151 -5.71 -19.45 3.06
C LYS A 151 -4.31 -19.28 3.67
N THR A 152 -3.28 -19.76 2.98
CA THR A 152 -1.88 -19.66 3.41
C THR A 152 -1.14 -18.43 2.89
N SER A 153 -1.83 -17.54 2.15
CA SER A 153 -1.27 -16.37 1.48
C SER A 153 -0.10 -16.67 0.52
N ILE A 154 0.07 -17.94 0.11
CA ILE A 154 1.10 -18.37 -0.85
C ILE A 154 0.89 -17.71 -2.22
N ASP A 155 -0.36 -17.43 -2.59
CA ASP A 155 -0.68 -16.75 -3.85
C ASP A 155 -0.07 -15.34 -3.94
N GLU A 156 0.19 -14.68 -2.82
CA GLU A 156 0.74 -13.32 -2.76
C GLU A 156 2.28 -13.27 -2.77
N LEU A 157 2.98 -14.40 -2.59
CA LEU A 157 4.44 -14.44 -2.55
C LEU A 157 5.13 -13.80 -3.77
N PRO A 158 4.64 -13.89 -5.02
CA PRO A 158 5.28 -13.21 -6.15
C PRO A 158 5.34 -11.69 -6.03
N GLN A 159 4.56 -11.07 -5.12
CA GLN A 159 4.63 -9.62 -4.86
C GLN A 159 5.96 -9.20 -4.21
N PHE A 160 6.76 -10.13 -3.64
CA PHE A 160 8.12 -9.82 -3.21
C PHE A 160 8.99 -9.31 -4.37
N TRP A 161 8.70 -9.71 -5.61
CA TRP A 161 9.30 -9.10 -6.80
C TRP A 161 8.95 -7.61 -6.94
N ASN A 162 7.69 -7.23 -6.67
CA ASN A 162 7.29 -5.83 -6.66
C ASN A 162 7.99 -5.02 -5.57
N VAL A 163 8.26 -5.64 -4.40
CA VAL A 163 9.02 -5.02 -3.32
C VAL A 163 10.48 -4.78 -3.74
N LEU A 164 11.15 -5.78 -4.31
CA LEU A 164 12.53 -5.66 -4.82
C LEU A 164 12.64 -4.60 -5.91
N LYS A 165 11.72 -4.60 -6.84
CA LYS A 165 11.64 -3.60 -7.93
C LYS A 165 11.39 -2.18 -7.40
N GLY A 166 10.76 -2.06 -6.24
CA GLY A 166 10.47 -0.78 -5.58
C GLY A 166 9.10 -0.20 -5.92
N ASP A 167 8.22 -0.96 -6.59
CA ASP A 167 6.82 -0.59 -6.79
C ASP A 167 6.05 -0.67 -5.47
N MET A 168 6.44 -1.61 -4.59
CA MET A 168 5.86 -1.85 -3.27
C MET A 168 6.93 -1.79 -2.17
N SER A 169 6.48 -1.81 -0.94
CA SER A 169 7.25 -2.02 0.29
C SER A 169 6.75 -3.30 0.97
N LEU A 170 7.52 -3.84 1.93
CA LEU A 170 7.02 -4.92 2.79
C LEU A 170 5.79 -4.45 3.57
N VAL A 171 5.85 -3.25 4.14
CA VAL A 171 4.77 -2.66 4.94
C VAL A 171 4.28 -1.37 4.30
N GLY A 172 2.97 -1.23 4.15
CA GLY A 172 2.30 -0.06 3.60
C GLY A 172 0.80 -0.28 3.45
N THR A 173 0.12 0.66 2.82
CA THR A 173 -1.32 0.55 2.55
C THR A 173 -1.60 -0.45 1.43
N ARG A 174 -2.78 -1.08 1.42
CA ARG A 174 -3.17 -1.98 0.33
C ARG A 174 -3.32 -1.19 -0.98
N PRO A 175 -2.67 -1.62 -2.08
CA PRO A 175 -2.82 -0.95 -3.37
C PRO A 175 -4.23 -1.14 -3.93
N PRO A 176 -4.98 -0.05 -4.23
CA PRO A 176 -6.30 -0.15 -4.83
C PRO A 176 -6.22 -0.63 -6.29
N THR A 177 -7.32 -1.18 -6.80
CA THR A 177 -7.52 -1.35 -8.24
C THR A 177 -7.67 0.02 -8.92
N VAL A 178 -7.59 0.05 -10.24
CA VAL A 178 -7.83 1.29 -11.00
C VAL A 178 -9.28 1.76 -10.79
N ASP A 179 -10.25 0.85 -10.85
CA ASP A 179 -11.67 1.14 -10.67
C ASP A 179 -12.00 1.66 -9.25
N GLU A 180 -11.33 1.11 -8.20
CA GLU A 180 -11.41 1.62 -6.84
C GLU A 180 -10.86 3.06 -6.76
N PHE A 181 -9.71 3.31 -7.38
CA PHE A 181 -9.03 4.60 -7.34
C PHE A 181 -9.82 5.72 -8.04
N GLU A 182 -10.49 5.41 -9.14
CA GLU A 182 -11.33 6.38 -9.87
C GLU A 182 -12.47 6.93 -8.99
N GLN A 183 -12.90 6.17 -8.00
CA GLN A 183 -13.95 6.54 -7.05
C GLN A 183 -13.41 7.20 -5.77
N TYR A 184 -12.07 7.33 -5.62
CA TYR A 184 -11.45 7.88 -4.42
C TYR A 184 -11.67 9.39 -4.30
N SER A 185 -12.15 9.82 -3.13
CA SER A 185 -12.14 11.23 -2.71
C SER A 185 -10.70 11.75 -2.55
N ALA A 186 -10.54 13.05 -2.35
CA ALA A 186 -9.24 13.65 -2.04
C ALA A 186 -8.63 13.06 -0.76
N TYR A 187 -9.46 12.79 0.25
CA TYR A 187 -9.03 12.17 1.51
C TYR A 187 -8.55 10.73 1.32
N HIS A 188 -9.28 9.92 0.55
CA HIS A 188 -8.88 8.54 0.23
C HIS A 188 -7.53 8.49 -0.49
N LYS A 189 -7.23 9.48 -1.35
CA LYS A 189 -5.95 9.57 -2.08
C LYS A 189 -4.74 9.78 -1.17
N LYS A 190 -4.93 10.24 0.09
CA LYS A 190 -3.86 10.33 1.08
C LYS A 190 -3.18 8.97 1.33
N ARG A 191 -3.91 7.87 1.20
CA ARG A 191 -3.36 6.49 1.27
C ARG A 191 -2.25 6.22 0.26
N LEU A 192 -2.16 7.00 -0.82
CA LEU A 192 -1.17 6.85 -1.88
C LEU A 192 0.06 7.75 -1.70
N CYS A 193 0.19 8.47 -0.60
CA CYS A 193 1.37 9.31 -0.31
C CYS A 193 2.63 8.46 -0.07
N GLN A 194 2.46 7.19 0.34
CA GLN A 194 3.55 6.24 0.53
C GLN A 194 3.46 5.08 -0.48
N LYS A 195 4.52 4.24 -0.53
CA LYS A 195 4.47 3.00 -1.32
C LYS A 195 3.45 2.05 -0.71
N PRO A 196 2.64 1.36 -1.54
CA PRO A 196 1.77 0.31 -1.04
C PRO A 196 2.59 -0.85 -0.46
N GLY A 197 2.00 -1.56 0.50
CA GLY A 197 2.62 -2.67 1.20
C GLY A 197 2.16 -4.04 0.71
N LEU A 198 3.00 -5.05 0.94
CA LEU A 198 2.62 -6.45 0.90
C LEU A 198 1.74 -6.78 2.11
N THR A 199 2.06 -6.20 3.28
CA THR A 199 1.23 -6.20 4.48
C THR A 199 1.03 -4.75 4.98
N GLY A 200 0.09 -4.54 5.90
CA GLY A 200 -0.22 -3.23 6.46
C GLY A 200 -1.09 -3.32 7.70
N VAL A 201 -1.37 -2.17 8.33
CA VAL A 201 -2.11 -2.09 9.59
C VAL A 201 -3.46 -2.79 9.50
N TRP A 202 -4.26 -2.47 8.50
CA TRP A 202 -5.56 -3.12 8.30
C TRP A 202 -5.45 -4.64 8.18
N GLN A 203 -4.47 -5.12 7.41
CA GLN A 203 -4.29 -6.54 7.14
C GLN A 203 -3.94 -7.35 8.41
N VAL A 204 -3.31 -6.73 9.40
CA VAL A 204 -2.95 -7.39 10.66
C VAL A 204 -3.90 -7.07 11.82
N SER A 205 -4.89 -6.19 11.63
CA SER A 205 -5.81 -5.76 12.70
C SER A 205 -7.22 -6.37 12.60
N GLY A 206 -7.41 -7.37 11.74
CA GLY A 206 -8.70 -8.03 11.58
C GLY A 206 -9.24 -7.95 10.16
N ARG A 207 -8.43 -8.42 9.21
CA ARG A 207 -8.70 -8.47 7.77
C ARG A 207 -10.13 -8.86 7.37
N SER A 208 -10.78 -9.71 8.16
CA SER A 208 -12.10 -10.27 7.89
C SER A 208 -13.24 -9.62 8.66
N THR A 209 -12.94 -8.90 9.73
CA THR A 209 -13.94 -8.32 10.63
C THR A 209 -14.26 -6.87 10.31
N ILE A 210 -13.34 -6.15 9.67
CA ILE A 210 -13.52 -4.75 9.28
C ILE A 210 -14.10 -4.71 7.87
N THR A 211 -15.37 -4.37 7.74
CA THR A 211 -16.12 -4.28 6.46
C THR A 211 -16.29 -2.84 5.99
N ASP A 212 -16.21 -1.87 6.90
CA ASP A 212 -16.32 -0.46 6.57
C ASP A 212 -15.05 0.07 5.88
N PHE A 213 -15.21 0.58 4.68
CA PHE A 213 -14.11 1.14 3.90
C PHE A 213 -13.52 2.40 4.53
N GLU A 214 -14.33 3.24 5.15
CA GLU A 214 -13.87 4.48 5.79
C GLU A 214 -13.00 4.18 7.02
N GLU A 215 -13.32 3.15 7.79
CA GLU A 215 -12.50 2.68 8.91
C GLU A 215 -11.12 2.23 8.39
N ILE A 216 -11.08 1.47 7.30
CA ILE A 216 -9.82 1.06 6.66
C ILE A 216 -8.99 2.28 6.21
N VAL A 217 -9.65 3.29 5.63
CA VAL A 217 -8.98 4.53 5.22
C VAL A 217 -8.38 5.25 6.43
N GLN A 218 -9.12 5.36 7.53
CA GLN A 218 -8.64 6.00 8.75
C GLN A 218 -7.41 5.29 9.33
N MET A 219 -7.43 3.95 9.38
CA MET A 219 -6.29 3.15 9.84
C MET A 219 -5.05 3.35 8.97
N ASP A 220 -5.23 3.39 7.64
CA ASP A 220 -4.14 3.60 6.70
C ASP A 220 -3.58 5.03 6.78
N VAL A 221 -4.45 6.03 6.97
CA VAL A 221 -4.04 7.43 7.15
C VAL A 221 -3.29 7.61 8.48
N ASP A 222 -3.79 7.02 9.57
CA ASP A 222 -3.10 7.05 10.87
C ASP A 222 -1.70 6.39 10.77
N TYR A 223 -1.59 5.28 10.05
CA TYR A 223 -0.28 4.66 9.81
C TYR A 223 0.66 5.61 9.06
N ILE A 224 0.18 6.33 8.04
CA ILE A 224 0.98 7.28 7.25
C ILE A 224 1.42 8.46 8.11
N ASP A 225 0.51 9.04 8.88
CA ASP A 225 0.76 10.23 9.68
C ASP A 225 1.71 9.96 10.87
N HIS A 226 1.67 8.75 11.43
CA HIS A 226 2.50 8.33 12.56
C HIS A 226 3.50 7.23 12.17
N TRP A 227 3.97 7.24 10.91
CA TRP A 227 4.88 6.23 10.44
C TRP A 227 6.22 6.25 11.20
N SER A 228 6.69 5.06 11.55
CA SER A 228 8.04 4.82 12.06
C SER A 228 8.54 3.45 11.63
N ILE A 229 9.86 3.27 11.58
CA ILE A 229 10.46 1.97 11.27
C ILE A 229 10.10 0.89 12.30
N TRP A 230 9.93 1.28 13.56
CA TRP A 230 9.51 0.36 14.63
C TRP A 230 8.08 -0.13 14.45
N ARG A 231 7.20 0.74 13.94
CA ARG A 231 5.82 0.37 13.60
C ARG A 231 5.80 -0.65 12.46
N ASP A 232 6.66 -0.48 11.45
CA ASP A 232 6.83 -1.45 10.37
C ASP A 232 7.31 -2.81 10.90
N ILE A 233 8.34 -2.81 11.75
CA ILE A 233 8.85 -4.04 12.36
C ILE A 233 7.75 -4.75 13.16
N GLY A 234 6.96 -4.03 13.95
CA GLY A 234 5.82 -4.58 14.68
C GLY A 234 4.78 -5.22 13.77
N ILE A 235 4.44 -4.55 12.65
CA ILE A 235 3.50 -5.08 11.65
C ILE A 235 4.06 -6.36 11.00
N LEU A 236 5.35 -6.40 10.67
CA LEU A 236 5.99 -7.59 10.10
C LEU A 236 5.94 -8.78 11.06
N PHE A 237 6.28 -8.57 12.34
CA PHE A 237 6.17 -9.64 13.35
C PHE A 237 4.75 -10.15 13.47
N LYS A 238 3.77 -9.24 13.53
CA LYS A 238 2.35 -9.62 13.61
C LYS A 238 1.89 -10.36 12.35
N THR A 239 2.37 -9.96 11.17
CA THR A 239 2.08 -10.65 9.91
C THR A 239 2.61 -12.09 9.93
N VAL A 240 3.88 -12.28 10.31
CA VAL A 240 4.48 -13.62 10.41
C VAL A 240 3.72 -14.48 11.42
N TRP A 241 3.37 -13.91 12.58
CA TRP A 241 2.58 -14.61 13.59
C TRP A 241 1.23 -15.08 13.04
N LEU A 242 0.48 -14.21 12.36
CA LEU A 242 -0.82 -14.55 11.77
C LEU A 242 -0.72 -15.62 10.67
N VAL A 243 0.35 -15.58 9.86
CA VAL A 243 0.57 -16.60 8.81
C VAL A 243 0.95 -17.96 9.40
N VAL A 244 1.75 -17.98 10.47
CA VAL A 244 2.26 -19.23 11.08
C VAL A 244 1.25 -19.85 12.05
N CYS A 245 0.64 -19.05 12.90
CA CYS A 245 -0.28 -19.52 13.95
C CYS A 245 -1.71 -19.72 13.46
N GLY A 246 -2.03 -19.20 12.26
CA GLY A 246 -3.36 -19.22 11.68
C GLY A 246 -4.30 -18.27 12.44
N ASP A 247 -4.73 -17.19 11.78
CA ASP A 247 -5.91 -16.47 12.22
C ASP A 247 -7.10 -17.06 11.46
N ASP A 248 -8.21 -17.40 12.16
CA ASP A 248 -9.44 -17.90 11.52
C ASP A 248 -10.07 -16.88 10.55
N GLY A 249 -9.44 -15.75 10.39
CA GLY A 249 -9.81 -14.65 9.48
C GLY A 249 -9.22 -14.68 8.07
N ALA A 250 -8.37 -15.64 7.71
CA ALA A 250 -7.83 -15.77 6.37
C ALA A 250 -8.74 -16.62 5.47
N GLN A 251 -9.88 -16.06 5.10
CA GLN A 251 -10.77 -16.60 4.06
C GLN A 251 -10.96 -15.57 2.94
#